data_5a7205e78e4a12575ce389bd9a463b7b
#
_entry.id   5a7205e78e4a12575ce389bd9a463b7b
#
_cell.length_a   1.000
_cell.length_b   1.000
_cell.length_c   1.000
_cell.angle_alpha   90.00
_cell.angle_beta   90.00
_cell.angle_gamma   90.00
#
_symmetry.space_group_name_H-M   'P 1'
#
loop_
_entity.id
_entity.type
_entity.pdbx_description
1 polymer ?
#
loop_
_entity_poly.entity_id
_entity_poly.type
_entity_poly.pdbx_seq_one_letter_code
_entity_poly.pdbx_strand_id
1 'polypeptide(L)' 'MEITLNNRPEEIAGKESLTVAELLEHKNYTFKFLVVRINGKTIKPGEYDDAMVYDGDKVQVIHLISGG' A
#
# COMPACT_ATOMS: atom_id res chain seq x y z
N MET A 1 10.48 -1.69 -9.56
CA MET A 1 10.62 -2.02 -8.13
C MET A 1 9.82 -3.26 -7.79
N GLU A 2 10.27 -3.97 -6.78
CA GLU A 2 9.54 -5.12 -6.26
C GLU A 2 9.27 -4.92 -4.78
N ILE A 3 8.04 -5.17 -4.37
CA ILE A 3 7.65 -5.08 -2.96
C ILE A 3 6.95 -6.38 -2.57
N THR A 4 6.78 -6.57 -1.27
CA THR A 4 5.93 -7.65 -0.77
C THR A 4 4.60 -7.01 -0.39
N LEU A 5 3.56 -7.35 -1.11
CA LEU A 5 2.23 -6.80 -0.87
C LEU A 5 1.32 -7.90 -0.36
N ASN A 6 0.85 -7.76 0.88
CA ASN A 6 0.00 -8.75 1.52
C ASN A 6 0.62 -10.16 1.45
N ASN A 7 1.92 -10.22 1.80
CA ASN A 7 2.70 -11.46 1.83
C ASN A 7 2.96 -12.10 0.47
N ARG A 8 2.77 -11.36 -0.61
CA ARG A 8 3.05 -11.84 -1.97
C ARG A 8 3.97 -10.87 -2.69
N PRO A 9 4.88 -11.36 -3.53
CA PRO A 9 5.70 -10.46 -4.32
C PRO A 9 4.85 -9.71 -5.34
N GLU A 10 5.12 -8.42 -5.46
CA GLU A 10 4.44 -7.55 -6.40
C GLU A 10 5.48 -6.76 -7.17
N GLU A 11 5.50 -6.91 -8.48
CA GLU A 11 6.41 -6.17 -9.34
C GLU A 11 5.72 -4.95 -9.89
N ILE A 12 6.34 -3.78 -9.73
CA ILE A 12 5.81 -2.53 -10.27
C ILE A 12 6.86 -1.98 -11.22
N ALA A 13 6.66 -2.22 -12.49
CA ALA A 13 7.62 -1.85 -13.53
C ALA A 13 7.65 -0.33 -13.74
N GLY A 14 8.83 0.19 -14.05
CA GLY A 14 8.98 1.60 -14.43
C GLY A 14 8.96 2.58 -13.28
N LYS A 15 8.99 2.09 -12.05
CA LYS A 15 9.00 2.94 -10.85
C LYS A 15 10.11 2.51 -9.90
N GLU A 16 10.74 3.49 -9.25
CA GLU A 16 11.71 3.22 -8.19
C GLU A 16 11.08 3.43 -6.82
N SER A 17 10.01 4.20 -6.78
CA SER A 17 9.22 4.46 -5.57
C SER A 17 7.86 4.96 -6.00
N LEU A 18 6.92 4.93 -5.07
CA LEU A 18 5.61 5.54 -5.29
C LEU A 18 4.98 5.89 -3.94
N THR A 19 3.98 6.76 -3.96
CA THR A 19 3.24 7.06 -2.75
C THR A 19 2.25 5.94 -2.46
N VAL A 20 1.77 5.89 -1.22
CA VAL A 20 0.71 4.94 -0.87
C VAL A 20 -0.51 5.17 -1.75
N ALA A 21 -0.88 6.44 -1.96
CA ALA A 21 -2.01 6.78 -2.82
C ALA A 21 -1.83 6.20 -4.23
N GLU A 22 -0.64 6.34 -4.79
CA GLU A 22 -0.34 5.79 -6.11
C GLU A 22 -0.42 4.26 -6.12
N LEU A 23 0.06 3.62 -5.05
CA LEU A 23 -0.02 2.17 -4.94
C LEU A 23 -1.47 1.70 -4.90
N LEU A 24 -2.31 2.35 -4.10
CA LEU A 24 -3.71 1.99 -4.01
C LEU A 24 -4.42 2.16 -5.36
N GLU A 25 -4.07 3.21 -6.08
CA GLU A 25 -4.61 3.44 -7.41
C GLU A 25 -4.12 2.38 -8.40
N HIS A 26 -2.83 2.06 -8.35
CA HIS A 26 -2.23 1.04 -9.22
C HIS A 26 -2.91 -0.33 -9.06
N LYS A 27 -3.25 -0.68 -7.83
CA LYS A 27 -3.92 -1.94 -7.52
C LYS A 27 -5.44 -1.83 -7.59
N ASN A 28 -5.93 -0.64 -7.90
CA ASN A 28 -7.37 -0.40 -7.98
C ASN A 28 -8.09 -0.68 -6.65
N TYR A 29 -7.42 -0.38 -5.55
CA TYR A 29 -8.00 -0.53 -4.22
C TYR A 29 -8.82 0.71 -3.89
N THR A 30 -10.12 0.64 -4.10
CA THR A 30 -11.02 1.77 -3.94
C THR A 30 -11.91 1.65 -2.69
N PHE A 31 -11.52 0.81 -1.76
CA PHE A 31 -12.32 0.56 -0.56
C PHE A 31 -12.26 1.73 0.39
N LYS A 32 -13.39 2.01 1.05
CA LYS A 32 -13.48 3.13 1.98
C LYS A 32 -12.66 2.93 3.25
N PHE A 33 -12.64 1.71 3.76
CA PHE A 33 -12.01 1.41 5.05
C PHE A 33 -10.81 0.51 4.82
N LEU A 34 -9.65 1.14 4.79
CA LEU A 34 -8.39 0.42 4.61
C LEU A 34 -7.47 0.72 5.77
N VAL A 35 -6.67 -0.27 6.13
CA VAL A 35 -5.51 -0.08 6.99
C VAL A 35 -4.29 -0.38 6.14
N VAL A 36 -3.38 0.58 6.06
CA VAL A 36 -2.14 0.41 5.29
C VAL A 36 -0.98 0.40 6.27
N ARG A 37 -0.09 -0.59 6.12
CA ARG A 37 1.13 -0.68 6.91
C ARG A 37 2.32 -0.86 5.98
N ILE A 38 3.38 -0.14 6.28
CA ILE A 38 4.65 -0.28 5.56
C ILE A 38 5.69 -0.68 6.57
N ASN A 39 6.27 -1.88 6.39
CA ASN A 39 7.27 -2.44 7.30
C ASN A 39 6.80 -2.42 8.76
N GLY A 40 5.51 -2.73 8.96
CA GLY A 40 4.91 -2.79 10.28
C GLY A 40 4.39 -1.46 10.82
N LYS A 41 4.63 -0.36 10.12
CA LYS A 41 4.17 0.95 10.56
C LYS A 41 2.84 1.30 9.90
N THR A 42 1.85 1.66 10.70
CA THR A 42 0.54 2.06 10.20
C THR A 42 0.60 3.44 9.57
N ILE A 43 0.04 3.56 8.37
CA ILE A 43 -0.02 4.82 7.63
C ILE A 43 -1.46 5.31 7.67
N LYS A 44 -1.66 6.53 8.13
CA LYS A 44 -3.00 7.12 8.24
C LYS A 44 -3.49 7.59 6.87
N PRO A 45 -4.82 7.60 6.63
CA PRO A 45 -5.36 8.06 5.35
C PRO A 45 -4.88 9.45 4.93
N GLY A 46 -4.73 10.37 5.87
CA GLY A 46 -4.23 11.70 5.58
C GLY A 46 -2.76 11.74 5.16
N GLU A 47 -2.06 10.63 5.28
CA GLU A 47 -0.64 10.54 4.92
C GLU A 47 -0.42 9.79 3.60
N TYR A 48 -1.47 9.31 2.95
CA TYR A 48 -1.34 8.48 1.76
C TYR A 48 -0.63 9.18 0.60
N ASP A 49 -0.78 10.49 0.50
CA ASP A 49 -0.13 11.24 -0.57
C ASP A 49 1.34 11.54 -0.26
N ASP A 50 1.74 11.41 0.98
CA ASP A 50 3.10 11.73 1.43
C ASP A 50 3.94 10.49 1.74
N ALA A 51 3.31 9.41 2.21
CA ALA A 51 4.03 8.21 2.57
C ALA A 51 4.52 7.50 1.32
N MET A 52 5.82 7.16 1.32
CA MET A 52 6.46 6.54 0.16
C MET A 52 6.69 5.06 0.37
N VAL A 53 6.56 4.33 -0.73
CA VAL A 53 6.88 2.90 -0.79
C VAL A 53 8.11 2.76 -1.70
N TYR A 54 9.11 2.03 -1.22
CA TYR A 54 10.36 1.80 -1.94
C TYR A 54 10.55 0.34 -2.26
N ASP A 55 11.46 0.08 -3.18
CA ASP A 55 11.85 -1.28 -3.53
C ASP A 55 12.22 -2.07 -2.28
N GLY A 56 11.72 -3.28 -2.17
CA GLY A 56 11.99 -4.15 -1.03
C GLY A 56 11.06 -3.96 0.15
N ASP A 57 10.21 -2.95 0.15
CA ASP A 57 9.31 -2.72 1.27
C ASP A 57 8.26 -3.81 1.41
N LYS A 58 7.88 -4.06 2.65
CA LYS A 58 6.79 -4.97 2.98
C LYS A 58 5.55 -4.13 3.27
N VAL A 59 4.54 -4.25 2.42
CA VAL A 59 3.32 -3.45 2.50
C VAL A 59 2.13 -4.35 2.78
N GLN A 60 1.28 -3.90 3.68
CA GLN A 60 0.02 -4.58 3.96
C GLN A 60 -1.12 -3.60 3.73
N VAL A 61 -2.09 -4.00 2.94
CA VAL A 61 -3.31 -3.24 2.73
C VAL A 61 -4.45 -4.13 3.17
N ILE A 62 -5.06 -3.78 4.29
CA ILE A 62 -6.11 -4.58 4.90
C ILE A 62 -7.44 -3.88 4.71
N HIS A 63 -8.38 -4.57 4.11
CA HIS A 63 -9.73 -4.05 3.92
C HIS A 63 -10.54 -4.38 5.15
N LEU A 64 -11.00 -3.35 5.85
CA LEU A 64 -11.86 -3.53 7.02
C LEU A 64 -13.29 -3.67 6.55
N ILE A 65 -13.80 -4.88 6.66
CA ILE A 65 -15.19 -5.14 6.37
C ILE A 65 -15.95 -4.87 7.66
N SER A 66 -16.77 -3.82 7.67
CA SER A 66 -17.61 -3.60 8.81
C SER A 66 -18.49 -4.84 8.94
N GLY A 67 -18.37 -5.48 10.07
CA GLY A 67 -19.02 -6.75 10.29
C GLY A 67 -20.51 -6.79 10.10
N GLY A 68 -20.87 -6.14 9.20
CA GLY A 68 -22.29 -6.33 8.89
C GLY A 68 -22.44 -7.77 8.89
#